data_29454f2c09119e5e3f03e055a7bdf383
#
_entry.id   29454f2c09119e5e3f03e055a7bdf383
#
_cell.length_a   1.000
_cell.length_b   1.000
_cell.length_c   1.000
_cell.angle_alpha   90.00
_cell.angle_beta   90.00
_cell.angle_gamma   90.00
#
_symmetry.space_group_name_H-M   'P 1'
#
loop_
_entity.id
_entity.type
_entity.pdbx_description
1 polymer ?
#
loop_
_entity_poly.entity_id
_entity_poly.type
_entity_poly.pdbx_seq_one_letter_code
_entity_poly.pdbx_strand_id
1 'polypeptide(L)'
;SSMSNISTFFPKRLQGTALGLNAGLGNFGVTTMQIVIPLVMTVPLLGAFGGEPMTLLKDSGWIFGKIAAGTPTWVQNAGFAWVFSLVPLGALCWFGMNNLKTVSPNSGSPIVAFAKITYLYTLAFVPTIFMLWLYLPKPTGLGLLNMWVAIPLDILMALAVMRLAAFGEMKEGVKKQFAIFKDKHTWSLTALYIVTFGSFIGFSMALPLSMKVIFGVSHVPDANGVMQHTLNNPNAPTILAYAWIGPFVGAATRPIGGWISDKVGGSIVTQVITAVMALAAVAVGYVMMLAYGSATPEQYFPMFLGLF
;
A
#
# COMPACT_ATOMS: atom_id res chain seq x y z
N SER A 1 17.74 6.68 -1.93
CA SER A 1 17.01 5.56 -1.34
C SER A 1 17.71 4.24 -1.61
N SER A 2 17.30 3.15 -0.93
CA SER A 2 17.92 1.82 -1.07
C SER A 2 17.98 1.34 -2.52
N MET A 3 16.91 1.54 -3.30
CA MET A 3 16.86 1.12 -4.70
C MET A 3 17.91 1.80 -5.59
N SER A 4 18.17 3.09 -5.41
CA SER A 4 19.19 3.78 -6.22
C SER A 4 20.62 3.33 -5.85
N ASN A 5 20.84 2.90 -4.62
CA ASN A 5 22.15 2.41 -4.18
C ASN A 5 22.46 1.01 -4.72
N ILE A 6 21.44 0.18 -4.96
CA ILE A 6 21.61 -1.18 -5.50
C ILE A 6 22.35 -1.16 -6.84
N SER A 7 22.01 -0.21 -7.72
CA SER A 7 22.68 -0.08 -9.02
C SER A 7 24.18 0.22 -8.91
N THR A 8 24.62 0.77 -7.76
CA THR A 8 26.04 1.09 -7.50
C THR A 8 26.78 -0.08 -6.82
N PHE A 9 26.09 -0.82 -5.95
CA PHE A 9 26.72 -1.90 -5.18
C PHE A 9 26.75 -3.24 -5.90
N PHE A 10 25.80 -3.49 -6.81
CA PHE A 10 25.64 -4.78 -7.46
C PHE A 10 25.98 -4.73 -8.94
N PRO A 11 26.66 -5.76 -9.50
CA PRO A 11 26.93 -5.83 -10.93
C PRO A 11 25.61 -6.00 -11.70
N LYS A 12 25.57 -5.54 -12.97
CA LYS A 12 24.37 -5.55 -13.83
C LYS A 12 23.66 -6.90 -13.88
N ARG A 13 24.42 -8.01 -13.86
CA ARG A 13 23.90 -9.39 -13.91
C ARG A 13 23.11 -9.83 -12.66
N LEU A 14 23.20 -9.11 -11.55
CA LEU A 14 22.54 -9.41 -10.27
C LEU A 14 21.60 -8.28 -9.83
N GLN A 15 21.42 -7.25 -10.63
CA GLN A 15 20.60 -6.10 -10.23
C GLN A 15 19.12 -6.46 -10.10
N GLY A 16 18.59 -7.33 -10.97
CA GLY A 16 17.21 -7.80 -10.90
C GLY A 16 16.95 -8.57 -9.60
N THR A 17 17.83 -9.52 -9.27
CA THR A 17 17.76 -10.28 -8.01
C THR A 17 17.86 -9.35 -6.79
N ALA A 18 18.82 -8.43 -6.78
CA ALA A 18 19.03 -7.50 -5.67
C ALA A 18 17.86 -6.52 -5.49
N LEU A 19 17.30 -5.99 -6.59
CA LEU A 19 16.12 -5.15 -6.58
C LEU A 19 14.87 -5.93 -6.14
N GLY A 20 14.71 -7.15 -6.63
CA GLY A 20 13.62 -8.05 -6.25
C GLY A 20 13.65 -8.38 -4.76
N LEU A 21 14.82 -8.70 -4.22
CA LEU A 21 15.01 -8.98 -2.81
C LEU A 21 14.72 -7.76 -1.94
N ASN A 22 15.26 -6.59 -2.31
CA ASN A 22 15.01 -5.33 -1.58
C ASN A 22 13.52 -4.96 -1.60
N ALA A 23 12.88 -5.06 -2.76
CA ALA A 23 11.46 -4.74 -2.88
C ALA A 23 10.57 -5.79 -2.19
N GLY A 24 10.93 -7.07 -2.26
CA GLY A 24 10.24 -8.16 -1.58
C GLY A 24 10.28 -7.99 -0.05
N LEU A 25 11.47 -7.86 0.52
CA LEU A 25 11.64 -7.63 1.96
C LEU A 25 10.95 -6.35 2.43
N GLY A 26 11.02 -5.26 1.66
CA GLY A 26 10.32 -4.02 1.98
C GLY A 26 8.80 -4.18 2.02
N ASN A 27 8.22 -4.92 1.07
CA ASN A 27 6.78 -5.16 1.02
C ASN A 27 6.31 -6.25 2.00
N PHE A 28 7.22 -7.07 2.52
CA PHE A 28 6.90 -8.02 3.59
C PHE A 28 6.37 -7.32 4.84
N GLY A 29 6.72 -6.05 5.03
CA GLY A 29 6.15 -5.19 6.08
C GLY A 29 4.62 -5.09 6.03
N VAL A 30 4.01 -5.10 4.84
CA VAL A 30 2.53 -5.09 4.69
C VAL A 30 1.93 -6.35 5.31
N THR A 31 2.48 -7.52 5.00
CA THR A 31 2.08 -8.81 5.59
C THR A 31 2.26 -8.81 7.11
N THR A 32 3.43 -8.40 7.58
CA THR A 32 3.77 -8.36 9.00
C THR A 32 2.77 -7.48 9.76
N MET A 33 2.43 -6.31 9.24
CA MET A 33 1.51 -5.40 9.91
C MET A 33 0.06 -5.89 9.89
N GLN A 34 -0.37 -6.59 8.86
CA GLN A 34 -1.69 -7.24 8.87
C GLN A 34 -1.81 -8.34 9.94
N ILE A 35 -0.70 -8.93 10.35
CA ILE A 35 -0.65 -9.91 11.44
C ILE A 35 -0.48 -9.22 12.79
N VAL A 36 0.42 -8.24 12.88
CA VAL A 36 0.82 -7.58 14.14
C VAL A 36 -0.23 -6.60 14.65
N ILE A 37 -0.85 -5.81 13.76
CA ILE A 37 -1.78 -4.75 14.16
C ILE A 37 -2.98 -5.31 14.96
N PRO A 38 -3.68 -6.37 14.54
CA PRO A 38 -4.78 -6.93 15.33
C PRO A 38 -4.36 -7.34 16.75
N LEU A 39 -3.14 -7.87 16.90
CA LEU A 39 -2.59 -8.25 18.19
C LEU A 39 -2.29 -7.02 19.05
N VAL A 40 -1.59 -6.03 18.49
CA VAL A 40 -1.20 -4.80 19.22
C VAL A 40 -2.42 -4.01 19.67
N MET A 41 -3.52 -4.08 18.94
CA MET A 41 -4.78 -3.46 19.33
C MET A 41 -5.41 -4.08 20.58
N THR A 42 -5.07 -5.32 20.97
CA THR A 42 -5.59 -5.98 22.19
C THR A 42 -4.71 -5.77 23.41
N VAL A 43 -3.63 -5.01 23.30
CA VAL A 43 -2.67 -4.76 24.38
C VAL A 43 -2.73 -3.28 24.80
N PRO A 44 -2.76 -2.95 26.10
CA PRO A 44 -2.71 -1.58 26.59
C PRO A 44 -1.29 -1.00 26.46
N LEU A 45 -0.85 -0.75 25.20
CA LEU A 45 0.54 -0.43 24.83
C LEU A 45 1.08 0.83 25.51
N LEU A 46 0.23 1.83 25.72
CA LEU A 46 0.58 3.11 26.34
C LEU A 46 -0.03 3.29 27.75
N GLY A 47 -0.62 2.24 28.32
CA GLY A 47 -1.28 2.33 29.63
C GLY A 47 -2.33 3.45 29.64
N ALA A 48 -2.28 4.31 30.67
CA ALA A 48 -3.22 5.43 30.83
C ALA A 48 -3.18 6.48 29.70
N PHE A 49 -2.05 6.61 28.98
CA PHE A 49 -1.94 7.51 27.84
C PHE A 49 -2.57 6.96 26.56
N GLY A 50 -2.92 5.67 26.54
CA GLY A 50 -3.50 5.00 25.38
C GLY A 50 -4.97 5.31 25.14
N GLY A 51 -5.63 6.03 26.05
CA GLY A 51 -7.06 6.30 26.00
C GLY A 51 -7.93 5.09 26.37
N GLU A 52 -9.24 5.27 26.34
CA GLU A 52 -10.21 4.23 26.69
C GLU A 52 -10.28 3.16 25.59
N PRO A 53 -10.35 1.87 25.96
CA PRO A 53 -10.53 0.79 25.02
C PRO A 53 -11.96 0.77 24.46
N MET A 54 -12.09 0.33 23.21
CA MET A 54 -13.36 -0.05 22.61
C MET A 54 -13.57 -1.55 22.79
N THR A 55 -14.81 -1.97 22.97
CA THR A 55 -15.14 -3.39 23.11
C THR A 55 -15.35 -4.03 21.73
N LEU A 56 -14.71 -5.15 21.46
CA LEU A 56 -14.90 -5.90 20.23
C LEU A 56 -16.30 -6.49 20.19
N LEU A 57 -17.11 -6.12 19.20
CA LEU A 57 -18.54 -6.51 19.12
C LEU A 57 -18.76 -7.96 18.67
N LYS A 58 -17.84 -8.52 17.88
CA LYS A 58 -17.93 -9.89 17.34
C LYS A 58 -16.57 -10.55 17.43
N ASP A 59 -16.59 -11.89 17.50
CA ASP A 59 -15.38 -12.69 17.37
C ASP A 59 -14.64 -12.35 16.07
N SER A 60 -13.33 -12.20 16.16
CA SER A 60 -12.47 -11.95 15.00
C SER A 60 -11.46 -13.08 14.87
N GLY A 61 -11.46 -13.76 13.73
CA GLY A 61 -10.43 -14.74 13.43
C GLY A 61 -9.09 -14.05 13.19
N TRP A 62 -8.01 -14.70 13.57
CA TRP A 62 -6.65 -14.25 13.37
C TRP A 62 -5.79 -15.47 13.01
N ILE A 63 -4.59 -15.25 12.44
CA ILE A 63 -3.72 -16.33 11.96
C ILE A 63 -3.37 -17.38 13.04
N PHE A 64 -3.26 -16.96 14.29
CA PHE A 64 -2.92 -17.84 15.42
C PHE A 64 -4.11 -18.19 16.31
N GLY A 65 -5.34 -17.89 15.87
CA GLY A 65 -6.50 -18.22 16.68
C GLY A 65 -7.67 -17.25 16.50
N LYS A 66 -8.35 -16.96 17.60
CA LYS A 66 -9.56 -16.16 17.64
C LYS A 66 -9.46 -15.11 18.74
N ILE A 67 -9.74 -13.87 18.38
CA ILE A 67 -9.93 -12.78 19.33
C ILE A 67 -11.42 -12.76 19.66
N ALA A 68 -11.77 -13.04 20.91
CA ALA A 68 -13.16 -13.19 21.34
C ALA A 68 -13.90 -11.84 21.36
N ALA A 69 -15.19 -11.87 21.10
CA ALA A 69 -16.08 -10.73 21.38
C ALA A 69 -15.97 -10.33 22.87
N GLY A 70 -16.12 -9.06 23.15
CA GLY A 70 -15.90 -8.52 24.50
C GLY A 70 -14.45 -8.16 24.83
N THR A 71 -13.48 -8.56 24.00
CA THR A 71 -12.07 -8.18 24.21
C THR A 71 -11.91 -6.66 24.10
N PRO A 72 -11.26 -6.00 25.10
CA PRO A 72 -10.94 -4.59 25.01
C PRO A 72 -9.90 -4.34 23.93
N THR A 73 -10.14 -3.34 23.07
CA THR A 73 -9.28 -3.02 21.93
C THR A 73 -8.97 -1.52 21.86
N TRP A 74 -7.70 -1.20 21.66
CA TRP A 74 -7.20 0.17 21.49
C TRP A 74 -6.89 0.40 20.02
N VAL A 75 -7.85 0.91 19.25
CA VAL A 75 -7.70 1.15 17.78
C VAL A 75 -6.53 2.08 17.47
N GLN A 76 -6.27 3.06 18.33
CA GLN A 76 -5.13 4.00 18.22
C GLN A 76 -3.77 3.31 18.23
N ASN A 77 -3.66 2.11 18.81
CA ASN A 77 -2.41 1.34 18.82
C ASN A 77 -1.99 0.89 17.42
N ALA A 78 -2.91 0.83 16.46
CA ALA A 78 -2.58 0.62 15.05
C ALA A 78 -1.62 1.69 14.50
N GLY A 79 -1.77 2.94 14.96
CA GLY A 79 -0.86 4.03 14.63
C GLY A 79 0.40 4.03 15.50
N PHE A 80 0.26 3.82 16.81
CA PHE A 80 1.40 3.84 17.73
C PHE A 80 2.40 2.71 17.49
N ALA A 81 1.98 1.56 16.98
CA ALA A 81 2.87 0.47 16.61
C ALA A 81 3.98 0.92 15.65
N TRP A 82 3.66 1.85 14.74
CA TRP A 82 4.61 2.42 13.81
C TRP A 82 5.66 3.31 14.48
N VAL A 83 5.29 4.07 15.50
CA VAL A 83 6.21 4.93 16.24
C VAL A 83 7.31 4.10 16.89
N PHE A 84 6.94 2.99 17.55
CA PHE A 84 7.89 2.08 18.19
C PHE A 84 8.86 1.39 17.23
N SER A 85 8.48 1.21 15.97
CA SER A 85 9.35 0.65 14.94
C SER A 85 10.15 1.72 14.21
N LEU A 86 9.54 2.84 13.84
CA LEU A 86 10.15 3.85 12.98
C LEU A 86 11.16 4.72 13.72
N VAL A 87 10.95 5.04 15.01
CA VAL A 87 11.89 5.88 15.77
C VAL A 87 13.24 5.18 15.96
N PRO A 88 13.32 3.92 16.46
CA PRO A 88 14.59 3.21 16.54
C PRO A 88 15.24 3.00 15.18
N LEU A 89 14.45 2.64 14.16
CA LEU A 89 14.96 2.45 12.80
C LEU A 89 15.50 3.76 12.23
N GLY A 90 14.83 4.88 12.45
CA GLY A 90 15.31 6.21 12.07
C GLY A 90 16.63 6.55 12.71
N ALA A 91 16.80 6.26 14.02
CA ALA A 91 18.06 6.43 14.72
C ALA A 91 19.16 5.53 14.15
N LEU A 92 18.89 4.25 13.91
CA LEU A 92 19.83 3.34 13.27
C LEU A 92 20.25 3.81 11.87
N CYS A 93 19.32 4.31 11.08
CA CYS A 93 19.63 4.88 9.77
C CYS A 93 20.50 6.14 9.88
N TRP A 94 20.20 7.01 10.86
CA TRP A 94 20.96 8.24 11.08
C TRP A 94 22.42 7.97 11.42
N PHE A 95 22.69 7.00 12.29
CA PHE A 95 24.04 6.68 12.73
C PHE A 95 24.76 5.66 11.84
N GLY A 96 24.02 4.75 11.20
CA GLY A 96 24.58 3.63 10.44
C GLY A 96 24.68 3.82 8.94
N MET A 97 23.91 4.75 8.35
CA MET A 97 23.93 4.96 6.89
C MET A 97 24.93 6.05 6.50
N ASN A 98 25.75 5.75 5.50
CA ASN A 98 26.73 6.69 4.95
C ASN A 98 26.44 6.97 3.46
N ASN A 99 26.67 8.21 3.04
CA ASN A 99 26.62 8.59 1.65
C ASN A 99 27.88 8.12 0.91
N LEU A 100 27.68 7.47 -0.24
CA LEU A 100 28.79 7.13 -1.12
C LEU A 100 29.32 8.39 -1.81
N LYS A 101 30.60 8.70 -1.64
CA LYS A 101 31.23 9.87 -2.25
C LYS A 101 31.13 9.89 -3.79
N THR A 102 31.07 8.71 -4.41
CA THR A 102 30.91 8.55 -5.87
C THR A 102 29.51 8.93 -6.34
N VAL A 103 28.47 8.77 -5.52
CA VAL A 103 27.07 9.05 -5.88
C VAL A 103 26.64 10.42 -5.37
N SER A 104 27.17 10.83 -4.21
CA SER A 104 26.84 12.10 -3.57
C SER A 104 28.13 12.78 -3.07
N PRO A 105 28.94 13.36 -4.00
CA PRO A 105 30.24 13.94 -3.65
C PRO A 105 30.11 15.15 -2.71
N ASN A 106 29.02 15.85 -2.74
CA ASN A 106 28.75 17.07 -1.96
C ASN A 106 27.58 16.86 -0.99
N SER A 107 27.64 15.81 -0.18
CA SER A 107 26.69 15.67 0.93
C SER A 107 27.02 16.74 1.98
N GLY A 108 26.30 17.86 1.96
CA GLY A 108 26.43 18.90 2.97
C GLY A 108 25.95 18.42 4.36
N SER A 109 25.83 19.36 5.31
CA SER A 109 25.31 19.06 6.64
C SER A 109 23.98 18.31 6.58
N PRO A 110 23.82 17.17 7.29
CA PRO A 110 22.54 16.43 7.37
C PRO A 110 21.37 17.31 7.85
N ILE A 111 21.63 18.25 8.75
CA ILE A 111 20.62 19.18 9.28
C ILE A 111 20.10 20.10 8.16
N VAL A 112 21.01 20.65 7.34
CA VAL A 112 20.63 21.50 6.20
C VAL A 112 19.85 20.68 5.16
N ALA A 113 20.27 19.44 4.90
CA ALA A 113 19.55 18.53 4.00
C ALA A 113 18.13 18.23 4.53
N PHE A 114 18.01 17.97 5.84
CA PHE A 114 16.71 17.76 6.49
C PHE A 114 15.81 19.01 6.38
N ALA A 115 16.35 20.19 6.65
CA ALA A 115 15.60 21.45 6.53
C ALA A 115 15.12 21.69 5.09
N LYS A 116 15.98 21.45 4.08
CA LYS A 116 15.61 21.55 2.66
C LYS A 116 14.49 20.57 2.27
N ILE A 117 14.59 19.32 2.72
CA ILE A 117 13.56 18.30 2.45
C ILE A 117 12.26 18.68 3.15
N THR A 118 12.29 19.08 4.42
CA THR A 118 11.10 19.51 5.16
C THR A 118 10.42 20.69 4.48
N TYR A 119 11.20 21.67 4.02
CA TYR A 119 10.66 22.79 3.25
C TYR A 119 9.94 22.33 1.97
N LEU A 120 10.55 21.44 1.17
CA LEU A 120 9.91 20.91 -0.03
C LEU A 120 8.64 20.12 0.27
N TYR A 121 8.62 19.34 1.36
CA TYR A 121 7.40 18.66 1.83
C TYR A 121 6.33 19.67 2.22
N THR A 122 6.68 20.72 2.93
CA THR A 122 5.73 21.78 3.31
C THR A 122 5.11 22.43 2.07
N LEU A 123 5.91 22.71 1.03
CA LEU A 123 5.41 23.25 -0.23
C LEU A 123 4.42 22.31 -0.95
N ALA A 124 4.55 20.99 -0.77
CA ALA A 124 3.60 20.03 -1.30
C ALA A 124 2.35 19.91 -0.42
N PHE A 125 2.51 19.87 0.91
CA PHE A 125 1.41 19.70 1.85
C PHE A 125 0.45 20.88 1.91
N VAL A 126 0.92 22.13 1.75
CA VAL A 126 0.05 23.31 1.79
C VAL A 126 -1.05 23.25 0.71
N PRO A 127 -0.74 22.99 -0.58
CA PRO A 127 -1.78 22.75 -1.58
C PRO A 127 -2.72 21.60 -1.24
N THR A 128 -2.16 20.48 -0.76
CA THR A 128 -2.95 19.30 -0.42
C THR A 128 -3.95 19.59 0.70
N ILE A 129 -3.56 20.30 1.76
CA ILE A 129 -4.47 20.71 2.82
C ILE A 129 -5.57 21.62 2.27
N PHE A 130 -5.22 22.56 1.40
CA PHE A 130 -6.19 23.43 0.75
C PHE A 130 -7.18 22.66 -0.13
N MET A 131 -6.68 21.69 -0.92
CA MET A 131 -7.53 20.84 -1.75
C MET A 131 -8.43 19.92 -0.93
N LEU A 132 -7.93 19.36 0.18
CA LEU A 132 -8.75 18.59 1.11
C LEU A 132 -9.88 19.44 1.69
N TRP A 133 -9.61 20.68 2.05
CA TRP A 133 -10.64 21.59 2.55
C TRP A 133 -11.71 21.92 1.49
N LEU A 134 -11.33 22.06 0.22
CA LEU A 134 -12.29 22.22 -0.87
C LEU A 134 -13.11 20.96 -1.15
N TYR A 135 -12.52 19.77 -0.95
CA TYR A 135 -13.13 18.48 -1.23
C TYR A 135 -14.05 17.98 -0.11
N LEU A 136 -13.60 18.08 1.15
CA LEU A 136 -14.34 17.53 2.30
C LEU A 136 -15.72 18.19 2.46
N PRO A 137 -16.76 17.39 2.82
CA PRO A 137 -18.09 17.93 3.04
C PRO A 137 -18.14 18.81 4.32
N LYS A 138 -19.15 19.67 4.39
CA LYS A 138 -19.42 20.44 5.62
C LYS A 138 -19.70 19.51 6.80
N PRO A 139 -19.29 19.84 8.02
CA PRO A 139 -18.67 21.08 8.46
C PRO A 139 -17.13 21.14 8.29
N THR A 140 -16.47 20.03 7.92
CA THR A 140 -15.00 19.92 7.87
C THR A 140 -14.39 20.68 6.70
N GLY A 141 -15.11 20.79 5.59
CA GLY A 141 -14.68 21.47 4.38
C GLY A 141 -15.83 22.17 3.67
N LEU A 142 -15.61 22.55 2.40
CA LEU A 142 -16.61 23.27 1.59
C LEU A 142 -17.46 22.33 0.71
N GLY A 143 -16.99 21.13 0.40
CA GLY A 143 -17.67 20.16 -0.47
C GLY A 143 -17.88 20.65 -1.92
N LEU A 144 -16.97 21.49 -2.43
CA LEU A 144 -17.07 22.12 -3.75
C LEU A 144 -16.58 21.23 -4.89
N LEU A 145 -15.68 20.30 -4.60
CA LEU A 145 -15.02 19.46 -5.60
C LEU A 145 -15.34 17.99 -5.37
N ASN A 146 -15.44 17.25 -6.47
CA ASN A 146 -15.46 15.81 -6.37
C ASN A 146 -14.02 15.26 -6.42
N MET A 147 -13.83 14.01 -5.97
CA MET A 147 -12.51 13.36 -5.87
C MET A 147 -11.76 13.32 -7.21
N TRP A 148 -12.45 13.09 -8.32
CA TRP A 148 -11.85 12.98 -9.65
C TRP A 148 -11.28 14.29 -10.17
N VAL A 149 -11.76 15.42 -9.66
CA VAL A 149 -11.25 16.76 -9.97
C VAL A 149 -10.20 17.18 -8.92
N ALA A 150 -10.47 16.92 -7.65
CA ALA A 150 -9.63 17.34 -6.55
C ALA A 150 -8.21 16.74 -6.63
N ILE A 151 -8.08 15.43 -6.91
CA ILE A 151 -6.78 14.75 -6.96
C ILE A 151 -5.88 15.28 -8.09
N PRO A 152 -6.32 15.34 -9.36
CA PRO A 152 -5.47 15.90 -10.42
C PRO A 152 -5.09 17.35 -10.18
N LEU A 153 -6.02 18.15 -9.67
CA LEU A 153 -5.78 19.56 -9.39
C LEU A 153 -4.79 19.75 -8.23
N ASP A 154 -4.85 18.91 -7.19
CA ASP A 154 -3.89 18.88 -6.10
C ASP A 154 -2.48 18.59 -6.61
N ILE A 155 -2.32 17.54 -7.42
CA ILE A 155 -1.04 17.17 -8.00
C ILE A 155 -0.46 18.33 -8.81
N LEU A 156 -1.25 18.93 -9.70
CA LEU A 156 -0.80 20.05 -10.52
C LEU A 156 -0.41 21.27 -9.68
N MET A 157 -1.20 21.58 -8.65
CA MET A 157 -0.95 22.71 -7.76
C MET A 157 0.29 22.47 -6.89
N ALA A 158 0.47 21.26 -6.34
CA ALA A 158 1.66 20.92 -5.57
C ALA A 158 2.93 21.01 -6.42
N LEU A 159 2.91 20.49 -7.65
CA LEU A 159 4.01 20.59 -8.59
C LEU A 159 4.31 22.05 -8.96
N ALA A 160 3.29 22.87 -9.21
CA ALA A 160 3.45 24.29 -9.51
C ALA A 160 4.06 25.06 -8.33
N VAL A 161 3.54 24.84 -7.12
CA VAL A 161 4.06 25.50 -5.91
C VAL A 161 5.51 25.10 -5.65
N MET A 162 5.86 23.82 -5.74
CA MET A 162 7.24 23.36 -5.59
C MET A 162 8.18 24.00 -6.62
N ARG A 163 7.73 24.13 -7.86
CA ARG A 163 8.53 24.72 -8.95
C ARG A 163 8.73 26.23 -8.76
N LEU A 164 7.70 26.95 -8.28
CA LEU A 164 7.72 28.40 -8.16
C LEU A 164 8.42 28.86 -6.87
N ALA A 165 8.19 28.14 -5.76
CA ALA A 165 8.67 28.53 -4.45
C ALA A 165 10.03 27.91 -4.06
N ALA A 166 10.56 26.94 -4.82
CA ALA A 166 11.90 26.45 -4.59
C ALA A 166 12.95 27.51 -4.92
N PHE A 167 13.96 27.65 -4.07
CA PHE A 167 15.04 28.64 -4.21
C PHE A 167 16.43 28.00 -4.06
N GLY A 168 17.47 28.73 -4.51
CA GLY A 168 18.86 28.30 -4.44
C GLY A 168 19.09 26.92 -5.09
N GLU A 169 19.87 26.08 -4.46
CA GLU A 169 20.18 24.72 -4.94
C GLU A 169 18.93 23.83 -5.08
N MET A 170 17.89 24.05 -4.26
CA MET A 170 16.62 23.31 -4.36
C MET A 170 15.93 23.61 -5.70
N LYS A 171 15.97 24.85 -6.20
CA LYS A 171 15.40 25.23 -7.49
C LYS A 171 16.06 24.46 -8.63
N GLU A 172 17.40 24.36 -8.63
CA GLU A 172 18.12 23.58 -9.63
C GLU A 172 17.83 22.06 -9.49
N GLY A 173 17.74 21.56 -8.28
CA GLY A 173 17.33 20.17 -8.01
C GLY A 173 15.92 19.86 -8.53
N VAL A 174 14.96 20.69 -8.24
CA VAL A 174 13.56 20.56 -8.72
C VAL A 174 13.54 20.66 -10.25
N LYS A 175 14.26 21.61 -10.86
CA LYS A 175 14.35 21.73 -12.31
C LYS A 175 14.91 20.47 -12.99
N LYS A 176 15.96 19.86 -12.42
CA LYS A 176 16.51 18.58 -12.90
C LYS A 176 15.49 17.46 -12.77
N GLN A 177 14.75 17.39 -11.66
CA GLN A 177 13.69 16.39 -11.49
C GLN A 177 12.57 16.57 -12.51
N PHE A 178 12.14 17.80 -12.79
CA PHE A 178 11.13 18.06 -13.81
C PHE A 178 11.61 17.73 -15.25
N ALA A 179 12.91 17.66 -15.50
CA ALA A 179 13.44 17.25 -16.81
C ALA A 179 13.08 15.80 -17.18
N ILE A 180 12.82 14.94 -16.18
CA ILE A 180 12.40 13.55 -16.41
C ILE A 180 11.08 13.44 -17.19
N PHE A 181 10.18 14.42 -17.05
CA PHE A 181 8.91 14.43 -17.79
C PHE A 181 9.07 14.59 -19.30
N LYS A 182 10.25 15.01 -19.77
CA LYS A 182 10.59 15.12 -21.20
C LYS A 182 11.01 13.78 -21.79
N ASP A 183 11.39 12.81 -20.99
CA ASP A 183 11.84 11.51 -21.44
C ASP A 183 10.64 10.56 -21.63
N LYS A 184 10.48 10.02 -22.85
CA LYS A 184 9.42 9.05 -23.16
C LYS A 184 9.49 7.78 -22.33
N HIS A 185 10.69 7.35 -21.94
CA HIS A 185 10.87 6.15 -21.11
C HIS A 185 10.34 6.35 -19.70
N THR A 186 10.36 7.58 -19.17
CA THR A 186 9.74 7.92 -17.89
C THR A 186 8.24 7.58 -17.90
N TRP A 187 7.53 7.98 -18.93
CA TRP A 187 6.10 7.73 -19.06
C TRP A 187 5.78 6.24 -19.21
N SER A 188 6.54 5.53 -20.04
CA SER A 188 6.37 4.08 -20.23
C SER A 188 6.64 3.31 -18.93
N LEU A 189 7.72 3.64 -18.22
CA LEU A 189 8.05 3.00 -16.94
C LEU A 189 7.05 3.38 -15.84
N THR A 190 6.54 4.61 -15.83
CA THR A 190 5.50 5.05 -14.91
C THR A 190 4.21 4.28 -15.14
N ALA A 191 3.77 4.12 -16.40
CA ALA A 191 2.59 3.31 -16.73
C ALA A 191 2.75 1.85 -16.27
N LEU A 192 3.89 1.23 -16.54
CA LEU A 192 4.20 -0.12 -16.08
C LEU A 192 4.21 -0.21 -14.54
N TYR A 193 4.74 0.80 -13.86
CA TYR A 193 4.76 0.83 -12.40
C TYR A 193 3.37 1.01 -11.79
N ILE A 194 2.52 1.84 -12.40
CA ILE A 194 1.12 1.99 -12.00
C ILE A 194 0.39 0.64 -12.12
N VAL A 195 0.58 -0.08 -13.23
CA VAL A 195 -0.06 -1.40 -13.41
C VAL A 195 0.48 -2.41 -12.41
N THR A 196 1.79 -2.58 -12.28
CA THR A 196 2.39 -3.65 -11.49
C THR A 196 2.31 -3.39 -9.98
N PHE A 197 2.70 -2.20 -9.54
CA PHE A 197 2.69 -1.83 -8.11
C PHE A 197 1.29 -1.40 -7.65
N GLY A 198 0.55 -0.70 -8.51
CA GLY A 198 -0.84 -0.34 -8.25
C GLY A 198 -1.74 -1.56 -8.09
N SER A 199 -1.54 -2.60 -8.92
CA SER A 199 -2.25 -3.88 -8.75
C SER A 199 -1.91 -4.53 -7.41
N PHE A 200 -0.64 -4.59 -7.02
CA PHE A 200 -0.24 -5.15 -5.72
C PHE A 200 -0.95 -4.48 -4.55
N ILE A 201 -0.99 -3.14 -4.52
CA ILE A 201 -1.69 -2.39 -3.47
C ILE A 201 -3.20 -2.58 -3.60
N GLY A 202 -3.74 -2.43 -4.81
CA GLY A 202 -5.16 -2.53 -5.08
C GLY A 202 -5.74 -3.87 -4.67
N PHE A 203 -5.11 -4.96 -5.07
CA PHE A 203 -5.53 -6.31 -4.69
C PHE A 203 -5.33 -6.57 -3.18
N SER A 204 -4.26 -6.07 -2.57
CA SER A 204 -4.06 -6.20 -1.11
C SER A 204 -5.20 -5.55 -0.29
N MET A 205 -5.83 -4.50 -0.83
CA MET A 205 -6.99 -3.84 -0.23
C MET A 205 -8.32 -4.45 -0.68
N ALA A 206 -8.38 -4.93 -1.92
CA ALA A 206 -9.58 -5.53 -2.49
C ALA A 206 -9.93 -6.87 -1.84
N LEU A 207 -8.94 -7.67 -1.42
CA LEU A 207 -9.19 -8.97 -0.78
C LEU A 207 -10.06 -8.84 0.49
N PRO A 208 -9.69 -8.03 1.50
CA PRO A 208 -10.53 -7.86 2.69
C PRO A 208 -11.91 -7.29 2.37
N LEU A 209 -12.00 -6.37 1.41
CA LEU A 209 -13.26 -5.78 0.99
C LEU A 209 -14.16 -6.83 0.30
N SER A 210 -13.63 -7.62 -0.63
CA SER A 210 -14.35 -8.71 -1.31
C SER A 210 -14.83 -9.76 -0.32
N MET A 211 -13.98 -10.14 0.65
CA MET A 211 -14.39 -11.05 1.72
C MET A 211 -15.57 -10.52 2.53
N LYS A 212 -15.60 -9.21 2.79
CA LYS A 212 -16.69 -8.58 3.53
C LYS A 212 -17.98 -8.48 2.71
N VAL A 213 -17.87 -8.06 1.46
CA VAL A 213 -19.04 -7.71 0.61
C VAL A 213 -19.62 -8.94 -0.10
N ILE A 214 -18.77 -9.85 -0.56
CA ILE A 214 -19.20 -11.03 -1.32
C ILE A 214 -19.44 -12.23 -0.41
N PHE A 215 -18.49 -12.54 0.46
CA PHE A 215 -18.56 -13.74 1.30
C PHE A 215 -19.13 -13.48 2.70
N GLY A 216 -19.12 -12.22 3.16
CA GLY A 216 -19.62 -11.82 4.47
C GLY A 216 -21.15 -11.69 4.56
N VAL A 217 -21.84 -11.74 3.42
CA VAL A 217 -23.30 -11.63 3.34
C VAL A 217 -23.89 -12.82 2.59
N SER A 218 -25.09 -13.24 2.95
CA SER A 218 -25.85 -14.24 2.21
C SER A 218 -26.59 -13.56 1.06
N HIS A 219 -26.61 -14.22 -0.09
CA HIS A 219 -27.27 -13.77 -1.31
C HIS A 219 -28.52 -14.64 -1.55
N VAL A 220 -29.65 -14.22 -1.06
CA VAL A 220 -30.90 -15.00 -1.09
C VAL A 220 -31.98 -14.23 -1.86
N PRO A 221 -32.67 -14.85 -2.83
CA PRO A 221 -33.80 -14.20 -3.50
C PRO A 221 -34.96 -13.97 -2.52
N ASP A 222 -35.62 -12.82 -2.62
CA ASP A 222 -36.86 -12.55 -1.92
C ASP A 222 -38.06 -13.25 -2.60
N ALA A 223 -39.26 -13.05 -2.07
CA ALA A 223 -40.48 -13.62 -2.61
C ALA A 223 -40.77 -13.23 -4.06
N ASN A 224 -40.17 -12.15 -4.56
CA ASN A 224 -40.31 -11.64 -5.94
C ASN A 224 -39.11 -12.09 -6.83
N GLY A 225 -38.19 -12.92 -6.34
CA GLY A 225 -37.03 -13.36 -7.09
C GLY A 225 -35.89 -12.35 -7.15
N VAL A 226 -35.97 -11.23 -6.42
CA VAL A 226 -34.92 -10.22 -6.36
C VAL A 226 -33.88 -10.63 -5.33
N MET A 227 -32.59 -10.70 -5.72
CA MET A 227 -31.51 -11.06 -4.82
C MET A 227 -31.32 -10.02 -3.72
N GLN A 228 -31.41 -10.45 -2.48
CA GLN A 228 -31.14 -9.66 -1.28
C GLN A 228 -29.73 -9.97 -0.77
N HIS A 229 -28.99 -8.93 -0.36
CA HIS A 229 -27.59 -8.99 0.07
C HIS A 229 -27.41 -8.40 1.47
N THR A 230 -28.41 -8.53 2.33
CA THR A 230 -28.48 -7.83 3.63
C THR A 230 -28.23 -8.74 4.83
N LEU A 231 -28.39 -10.05 4.66
CA LEU A 231 -28.22 -11.01 5.76
C LEU A 231 -26.76 -11.36 5.97
N ASN A 232 -26.32 -11.36 7.22
CA ASN A 232 -24.98 -11.82 7.56
C ASN A 232 -24.84 -13.33 7.25
N ASN A 233 -23.76 -13.71 6.58
CA ASN A 233 -23.40 -15.10 6.35
C ASN A 233 -22.72 -15.67 7.62
N PRO A 234 -23.30 -16.65 8.33
CA PRO A 234 -22.69 -17.23 9.52
C PRO A 234 -21.42 -18.03 9.19
N ASN A 235 -21.30 -18.56 7.97
CA ASN A 235 -20.16 -19.34 7.47
C ASN A 235 -19.12 -18.48 6.75
N ALA A 236 -19.21 -17.14 6.86
CA ALA A 236 -18.28 -16.24 6.20
C ALA A 236 -16.83 -16.49 6.64
N PRO A 237 -15.86 -16.51 5.70
CA PRO A 237 -14.46 -16.60 6.04
C PRO A 237 -14.02 -15.36 6.81
N THR A 238 -13.22 -15.54 7.85
CA THR A 238 -12.74 -14.44 8.70
C THR A 238 -11.64 -13.66 8.00
N ILE A 239 -11.85 -12.36 7.80
CA ILE A 239 -10.96 -11.47 7.02
C ILE A 239 -9.53 -11.52 7.54
N LEU A 240 -9.33 -11.37 8.85
CA LEU A 240 -7.99 -11.29 9.46
C LEU A 240 -7.19 -12.60 9.39
N ALA A 241 -7.86 -13.73 9.13
CA ALA A 241 -7.18 -15.01 8.96
C ALA A 241 -6.53 -15.15 7.57
N TYR A 242 -7.01 -14.41 6.56
CA TYR A 242 -6.59 -14.59 5.17
C TYR A 242 -5.99 -13.34 4.51
N ALA A 243 -6.28 -12.14 5.04
CA ALA A 243 -5.88 -10.88 4.41
C ALA A 243 -4.37 -10.75 4.17
N TRP A 244 -3.54 -11.34 5.00
CA TRP A 244 -2.09 -11.33 4.91
C TRP A 244 -1.52 -12.17 3.74
N ILE A 245 -2.29 -13.14 3.21
CA ILE A 245 -1.80 -14.11 2.21
C ILE A 245 -1.42 -13.43 0.90
N GLY A 246 -2.27 -12.55 0.37
CA GLY A 246 -2.00 -11.83 -0.88
C GLY A 246 -0.69 -11.02 -0.82
N PRO A 247 -0.53 -10.09 0.14
CA PRO A 247 0.72 -9.37 0.33
C PRO A 247 1.94 -10.27 0.57
N PHE A 248 1.78 -11.39 1.27
CA PHE A 248 2.84 -12.36 1.51
C PHE A 248 3.34 -12.98 0.21
N VAL A 249 2.44 -13.56 -0.59
CA VAL A 249 2.78 -14.17 -1.87
C VAL A 249 3.41 -13.14 -2.80
N GLY A 250 2.80 -11.95 -2.91
CA GLY A 250 3.33 -10.86 -3.71
C GLY A 250 4.71 -10.38 -3.29
N ALA A 251 5.04 -10.39 -1.99
CA ALA A 251 6.36 -10.07 -1.49
C ALA A 251 7.37 -11.20 -1.74
N ALA A 252 6.99 -12.44 -1.47
CA ALA A 252 7.85 -13.63 -1.59
C ALA A 252 8.24 -13.96 -3.04
N THR A 253 7.37 -13.68 -4.00
CA THR A 253 7.63 -13.93 -5.43
C THR A 253 8.57 -12.91 -6.08
N ARG A 254 8.76 -11.72 -5.49
CA ARG A 254 9.62 -10.67 -6.06
C ARG A 254 11.09 -11.04 -6.22
N PRO A 255 11.77 -11.68 -5.24
CA PRO A 255 13.14 -12.17 -5.43
C PRO A 255 13.25 -13.18 -6.56
N ILE A 256 12.26 -14.07 -6.68
CA ILE A 256 12.19 -15.09 -7.74
C ILE A 256 12.05 -14.41 -9.11
N GLY A 257 11.12 -13.47 -9.22
CA GLY A 257 10.92 -12.68 -10.45
C GLY A 257 12.17 -11.87 -10.84
N GLY A 258 12.86 -11.28 -9.86
CA GLY A 258 14.14 -10.60 -10.08
C GLY A 258 15.23 -11.52 -10.61
N TRP A 259 15.38 -12.71 -10.03
CA TRP A 259 16.33 -13.72 -10.47
C TRP A 259 16.02 -14.24 -11.89
N ILE A 260 14.75 -14.48 -12.21
CA ILE A 260 14.34 -14.85 -13.56
C ILE A 260 14.63 -13.70 -14.54
N SER A 261 14.35 -12.46 -14.15
CA SER A 261 14.62 -11.27 -14.96
C SER A 261 16.10 -11.08 -15.31
N ASP A 262 16.99 -11.42 -14.38
CA ASP A 262 18.45 -11.39 -14.64
C ASP A 262 18.89 -12.42 -15.70
N LYS A 263 18.13 -13.52 -15.87
CA LYS A 263 18.46 -14.58 -16.83
C LYS A 263 17.78 -14.42 -18.19
N VAL A 264 16.51 -14.03 -18.20
CA VAL A 264 15.66 -14.03 -19.42
C VAL A 264 15.44 -12.62 -19.96
N GLY A 265 15.65 -11.61 -19.09
CA GLY A 265 15.41 -10.20 -19.41
C GLY A 265 14.09 -9.71 -18.81
N GLY A 266 14.16 -8.54 -18.16
CA GLY A 266 13.03 -7.96 -17.42
C GLY A 266 11.80 -7.66 -18.30
N SER A 267 12.00 -7.30 -19.56
CA SER A 267 10.89 -7.00 -20.49
C SER A 267 10.01 -8.22 -20.74
N ILE A 268 10.60 -9.39 -20.99
CA ILE A 268 9.87 -10.64 -21.24
C ILE A 268 9.11 -11.04 -19.98
N VAL A 269 9.79 -11.04 -18.84
CA VAL A 269 9.17 -11.38 -17.55
C VAL A 269 7.97 -10.48 -17.26
N THR A 270 8.12 -9.16 -17.46
CA THR A 270 7.02 -8.20 -17.25
C THR A 270 5.83 -8.48 -18.17
N GLN A 271 6.04 -8.77 -19.44
CA GLN A 271 4.97 -9.09 -20.40
C GLN A 271 4.20 -10.35 -19.98
N VAL A 272 4.94 -11.43 -19.65
CA VAL A 272 4.34 -12.71 -19.24
C VAL A 272 3.53 -12.53 -17.96
N ILE A 273 4.11 -11.88 -16.94
CA ILE A 273 3.41 -11.67 -15.66
C ILE A 273 2.19 -10.78 -15.85
N THR A 274 2.27 -9.72 -16.68
CA THR A 274 1.10 -8.85 -16.95
C THR A 274 -0.03 -9.65 -17.63
N ALA A 275 0.30 -10.53 -18.58
CA ALA A 275 -0.70 -11.38 -19.22
C ALA A 275 -1.34 -12.37 -18.21
N VAL A 276 -0.53 -13.01 -17.36
CA VAL A 276 -1.02 -13.92 -16.32
C VAL A 276 -1.91 -13.17 -15.32
N MET A 277 -1.51 -11.97 -14.88
CA MET A 277 -2.32 -11.14 -13.99
C MET A 277 -3.67 -10.74 -14.62
N ALA A 278 -3.69 -10.42 -15.92
CA ALA A 278 -4.94 -10.09 -16.61
C ALA A 278 -5.90 -11.29 -16.65
N LEU A 279 -5.39 -12.49 -16.96
CA LEU A 279 -6.18 -13.72 -16.94
C LEU A 279 -6.68 -14.05 -15.53
N ALA A 280 -5.83 -13.94 -14.52
CA ALA A 280 -6.21 -14.15 -13.13
C ALA A 280 -7.28 -13.16 -12.67
N ALA A 281 -7.18 -11.89 -13.04
CA ALA A 281 -8.19 -10.89 -12.71
C ALA A 281 -9.56 -11.21 -13.30
N VAL A 282 -9.61 -11.70 -14.56
CA VAL A 282 -10.85 -12.18 -15.20
C VAL A 282 -11.42 -13.39 -14.46
N ALA A 283 -10.57 -14.35 -14.11
CA ALA A 283 -10.97 -15.56 -13.39
C ALA A 283 -11.51 -15.24 -11.98
N VAL A 284 -10.82 -14.34 -11.24
CA VAL A 284 -11.29 -13.83 -9.94
C VAL A 284 -12.65 -13.16 -10.09
N GLY A 285 -12.80 -12.27 -11.07
CA GLY A 285 -14.08 -11.59 -11.34
C GLY A 285 -15.20 -12.58 -11.63
N TYR A 286 -14.93 -13.62 -12.40
CA TYR A 286 -15.90 -14.68 -12.69
C TYR A 286 -16.31 -15.46 -11.43
N VAL A 287 -15.36 -15.86 -10.60
CA VAL A 287 -15.65 -16.54 -9.32
C VAL A 287 -16.45 -15.64 -8.37
N MET A 288 -16.14 -14.35 -8.33
CA MET A 288 -16.91 -13.37 -7.55
C MET A 288 -18.38 -13.27 -8.06
N MET A 289 -18.60 -13.30 -9.37
CA MET A 289 -19.97 -13.34 -9.93
C MET A 289 -20.72 -14.60 -9.51
N LEU A 290 -20.07 -15.76 -9.55
CA LEU A 290 -20.68 -17.02 -9.11
C LEU A 290 -21.04 -16.99 -7.62
N ALA A 291 -20.13 -16.49 -6.79
CA ALA A 291 -20.37 -16.34 -5.36
C ALA A 291 -21.51 -15.35 -5.06
N TYR A 292 -21.54 -14.22 -5.77
CA TYR A 292 -22.59 -13.20 -5.62
C TYR A 292 -23.98 -13.70 -6.02
N GLY A 293 -24.07 -14.61 -6.98
CA GLY A 293 -25.30 -15.27 -7.42
C GLY A 293 -25.71 -16.50 -6.61
N SER A 294 -24.96 -16.87 -5.55
CA SER A 294 -25.18 -18.10 -4.79
C SER A 294 -25.71 -17.84 -3.39
N ALA A 295 -26.64 -18.67 -2.92
CA ALA A 295 -27.09 -18.65 -1.53
C ALA A 295 -25.98 -19.11 -0.53
N THR A 296 -24.96 -19.80 -1.00
CA THR A 296 -23.82 -20.29 -0.22
C THR A 296 -22.50 -19.78 -0.80
N PRO A 297 -22.21 -18.47 -0.72
CA PRO A 297 -21.03 -17.88 -1.36
C PRO A 297 -19.71 -18.44 -0.83
N GLU A 298 -19.67 -18.90 0.43
CA GLU A 298 -18.47 -19.47 1.06
C GLU A 298 -17.90 -20.68 0.34
N GLN A 299 -18.69 -21.42 -0.44
CA GLN A 299 -18.22 -22.57 -1.25
C GLN A 299 -17.25 -22.16 -2.35
N TYR A 300 -17.35 -20.92 -2.84
CA TYR A 300 -16.45 -20.35 -3.86
C TYR A 300 -15.19 -19.74 -3.28
N PHE A 301 -15.11 -19.58 -1.96
CA PHE A 301 -13.99 -18.90 -1.30
C PHE A 301 -12.63 -19.59 -1.53
N PRO A 302 -12.47 -20.93 -1.46
CA PRO A 302 -11.18 -21.57 -1.73
C PRO A 302 -10.68 -21.30 -3.16
N MET A 303 -11.58 -21.33 -4.16
CA MET A 303 -11.24 -21.04 -5.56
C MET A 303 -10.89 -19.56 -5.73
N PHE A 304 -11.65 -18.64 -5.11
CA PHE A 304 -11.35 -17.22 -5.07
C PHE A 304 -9.97 -16.96 -4.49
N LEU A 305 -9.66 -17.54 -3.32
CA LEU A 305 -8.38 -17.34 -2.63
C LEU A 305 -7.20 -17.90 -3.43
N GLY A 306 -7.39 -19.02 -4.13
CA GLY A 306 -6.34 -19.63 -4.94
C GLY A 306 -6.03 -18.89 -6.24
N LEU A 307 -6.99 -18.12 -6.78
CA LEU A 307 -6.83 -17.30 -7.98
C LEU A 307 -6.36 -15.87 -7.65
N PHE A 308 -6.71 -15.39 -6.48
CA PHE A 308 -6.37 -14.05 -5.99
C PHE A 308 -4.90 -13.94 -5.57
#